data_5373cd448b37ca18d1568dc33c16b6d8
#
_entry.id   5373cd448b37ca18d1568dc33c16b6d8
#
_cell.length_a   1.000
_cell.length_b   1.000
_cell.length_c   1.000
_cell.angle_alpha   90.00
_cell.angle_beta   90.00
_cell.angle_gamma   90.00
#
_symmetry.space_group_name_H-M   'P 1'
#
loop_
_entity.id
_entity.type
_entity.pdbx_description
1 polymer ?
#
loop_
_entity_poly.entity_id
_entity_poly.type
_entity_poly.pdbx_seq_one_letter_code
_entity_poly.pdbx_strand_id
1 'polypeptide(L)'
;MPRSKGRRKQQHAHLGKGNSGRRRSRREPGQNFLKDERTASRIVAASGVGRTDLVVEIGAGGGMLTRQLARTAERVVAVEYDPFWVGRLRERFSACGNVLVVQADARKLELPEEPFVVVANIPFHSTTSLLHRLLDDPTNALQSAHLMVQKQVALKHARKERTTLKTLSWSPWYRFAAGLHLPADAFHPRPGVDACLMVAAKRGPPLVEPANSRLFRALVRQAFEGRGSGLSRVLRPTFTRAQLRRLASDNDFSADSYPSALTVHQWTSIFDFMVTTIPRDRWPRVSRF
;
A
#
# COMPACT_ATOMS: atom_id res chain seq x y z
N MET A 1 73.97 -8.16 52.37
CA MET A 1 72.68 -8.82 52.60
C MET A 1 71.74 -7.82 53.20
N PRO A 2 70.67 -7.41 52.51
CA PRO A 2 69.41 -7.33 53.18
C PRO A 2 68.22 -7.81 52.28
N ARG A 3 67.19 -8.29 52.97
CA ARG A 3 65.98 -8.94 52.45
C ARG A 3 64.98 -7.91 51.89
N SER A 4 64.50 -8.13 50.69
CA SER A 4 63.35 -7.37 50.13
C SER A 4 62.05 -8.05 50.45
N LYS A 5 61.13 -7.33 51.10
CA LYS A 5 59.75 -7.74 51.38
C LYS A 5 58.86 -7.45 50.15
N GLY A 6 58.32 -8.50 49.55
CA GLY A 6 57.30 -8.37 48.52
C GLY A 6 55.94 -7.97 49.08
N ARG A 7 55.39 -6.87 48.60
CA ARG A 7 53.98 -6.48 48.85
C ARG A 7 53.07 -7.08 47.79
N ARG A 8 52.19 -7.99 48.21
CA ARG A 8 51.05 -8.48 47.44
C ARG A 8 50.04 -7.31 47.31
N LYS A 9 49.78 -6.87 46.09
CA LYS A 9 48.63 -6.01 45.76
C LYS A 9 47.44 -6.91 45.57
N GLN A 10 46.42 -6.75 46.42
CA GLN A 10 45.08 -7.29 46.19
C GLN A 10 44.41 -6.48 45.07
N GLN A 11 44.06 -7.17 43.95
CA GLN A 11 43.22 -6.59 42.92
C GLN A 11 41.77 -6.79 43.34
N HIS A 12 41.10 -5.70 43.69
CA HIS A 12 39.65 -5.64 43.79
C HIS A 12 39.03 -5.70 42.39
N ALA A 13 38.34 -6.82 42.07
CA ALA A 13 37.51 -6.89 40.88
C ALA A 13 36.31 -5.95 41.01
N HIS A 14 36.31 -4.89 40.21
CA HIS A 14 35.12 -4.07 40.02
C HIS A 14 34.12 -4.86 39.16
N LEU A 15 33.08 -5.37 39.80
CA LEU A 15 31.86 -5.80 39.15
C LEU A 15 31.25 -4.62 38.38
N GLY A 16 31.42 -4.64 37.07
CA GLY A 16 30.79 -3.70 36.15
C GLY A 16 29.27 -3.81 36.25
N LYS A 17 28.61 -2.75 36.75
CA LYS A 17 27.16 -2.62 36.69
C LYS A 17 26.75 -2.64 35.22
N GLY A 18 26.05 -3.73 34.82
CA GLY A 18 25.43 -3.86 33.52
C GLY A 18 24.52 -2.68 33.25
N ASN A 19 24.93 -1.86 32.31
CA ASN A 19 24.15 -0.73 31.81
C ASN A 19 23.02 -1.31 30.94
N SER A 20 21.85 -1.60 31.54
CA SER A 20 20.63 -1.90 30.84
C SER A 20 20.13 -0.64 30.16
N GLY A 21 20.87 -0.22 29.13
CA GLY A 21 20.48 0.86 28.28
C GLY A 21 19.14 0.49 27.62
N ARG A 22 18.04 1.07 28.11
CA ARG A 22 16.75 1.08 27.43
C ARG A 22 17.01 1.58 26.00
N ARG A 23 17.10 0.66 25.03
CA ARG A 23 17.10 1.01 23.60
C ARG A 23 15.78 1.73 23.33
N ARG A 24 15.85 3.07 23.29
CA ARG A 24 14.74 3.89 22.79
C ARG A 24 14.61 3.55 21.31
N SER A 25 13.37 3.24 20.86
CA SER A 25 13.04 3.21 19.45
C SER A 25 13.62 4.45 18.75
N ARG A 26 14.41 4.25 17.70
CA ARG A 26 14.75 5.36 16.79
C ARG A 26 13.47 5.65 16.03
N ARG A 27 12.72 6.68 16.47
CA ARG A 27 11.54 7.15 15.75
C ARG A 27 11.94 7.50 14.32
N GLU A 28 11.40 6.75 13.37
CA GLU A 28 11.53 7.19 11.98
C GLU A 28 10.73 8.50 11.79
N PRO A 29 11.29 9.49 11.06
CA PRO A 29 10.55 10.70 10.73
C PRO A 29 9.24 10.35 10.01
N GLY A 30 8.11 10.88 10.49
CA GLY A 30 6.80 10.67 9.87
C GLY A 30 5.97 9.51 10.44
N GLN A 31 6.43 8.78 11.46
CA GLN A 31 5.59 7.83 12.19
C GLN A 31 4.53 8.58 13.01
N ASN A 32 3.25 8.36 12.69
CA ASN A 32 2.09 8.94 13.39
C ASN A 32 1.27 7.81 14.00
N PHE A 33 1.35 7.64 15.31
CA PHE A 33 0.58 6.62 16.03
C PHE A 33 -0.84 7.11 16.30
N LEU A 34 -1.80 6.21 16.33
CA LEU A 34 -3.15 6.53 16.78
C LEU A 34 -3.12 6.92 18.27
N LYS A 35 -3.90 7.92 18.65
CA LYS A 35 -3.91 8.40 20.05
C LYS A 35 -4.68 7.50 20.99
N ASP A 36 -5.75 6.87 20.50
CA ASP A 36 -6.68 6.15 21.38
C ASP A 36 -7.30 4.92 20.70
N GLU A 37 -7.81 4.01 21.52
CA GLU A 37 -8.42 2.76 21.07
C GLU A 37 -9.75 2.99 20.31
N ARG A 38 -10.47 4.07 20.61
CA ARG A 38 -11.72 4.42 19.93
C ARG A 38 -11.45 4.73 18.45
N THR A 39 -10.38 5.44 18.17
CA THR A 39 -9.95 5.71 16.79
C THR A 39 -9.55 4.42 16.07
N ALA A 40 -8.79 3.52 16.73
CA ALA A 40 -8.45 2.23 16.15
C ALA A 40 -9.70 1.37 15.87
N SER A 41 -10.66 1.33 16.81
CA SER A 41 -11.93 0.63 16.63
C SER A 41 -12.74 1.17 15.45
N ARG A 42 -12.77 2.50 15.26
CA ARG A 42 -13.44 3.11 14.10
C ARG A 42 -12.78 2.73 12.76
N ILE A 43 -11.45 2.63 12.72
CA ILE A 43 -10.72 2.19 11.52
C ILE A 43 -11.08 0.74 11.19
N VAL A 44 -11.05 -0.16 12.19
CA VAL A 44 -11.40 -1.57 11.99
C VAL A 44 -12.86 -1.72 11.56
N ALA A 45 -13.79 -1.02 12.21
CA ALA A 45 -15.19 -1.03 11.79
C ALA A 45 -15.37 -0.52 10.34
N ALA A 46 -14.67 0.55 9.95
CA ALA A 46 -14.73 1.09 8.60
C ALA A 46 -14.03 0.21 7.54
N SER A 47 -13.15 -0.70 7.94
CA SER A 47 -12.53 -1.67 7.03
C SER A 47 -13.45 -2.82 6.66
N GLY A 48 -14.51 -3.06 7.41
CA GLY A 48 -15.43 -4.18 7.18
C GLY A 48 -14.83 -5.56 7.48
N VAL A 49 -13.66 -5.62 8.15
CA VAL A 49 -13.03 -6.89 8.57
C VAL A 49 -13.98 -7.69 9.44
N GLY A 50 -14.12 -8.97 9.17
CA GLY A 50 -14.99 -9.93 9.84
C GLY A 50 -14.28 -11.17 10.39
N ARG A 51 -15.06 -12.05 11.03
CA ARG A 51 -14.55 -13.23 11.76
C ARG A 51 -13.98 -14.35 10.88
N THR A 52 -14.05 -14.21 9.57
CA THR A 52 -13.53 -15.19 8.60
C THR A 52 -12.31 -14.62 7.85
N ASP A 53 -11.85 -13.42 8.19
CA ASP A 53 -10.78 -12.77 7.45
C ASP A 53 -9.40 -13.07 8.03
N LEU A 54 -8.46 -13.37 7.14
CA LEU A 54 -7.03 -13.21 7.39
C LEU A 54 -6.67 -11.75 7.16
N VAL A 55 -6.19 -11.07 8.20
CA VAL A 55 -5.76 -9.67 8.12
C VAL A 55 -4.25 -9.57 8.20
N VAL A 56 -3.66 -8.86 7.25
CA VAL A 56 -2.26 -8.42 7.32
C VAL A 56 -2.24 -6.96 7.76
N GLU A 57 -1.83 -6.71 8.99
CA GLU A 57 -1.59 -5.35 9.49
C GLU A 57 -0.17 -4.94 9.15
N ILE A 58 0.01 -3.84 8.43
CA ILE A 58 1.33 -3.32 8.06
C ILE A 58 1.66 -2.09 8.90
N GLY A 59 2.82 -2.14 9.59
CA GLY A 59 3.24 -1.10 10.51
C GLY A 59 2.49 -1.17 11.84
N ALA A 60 2.50 -2.33 12.49
CA ALA A 60 1.74 -2.60 13.72
C ALA A 60 2.14 -1.72 14.91
N GLY A 61 3.39 -1.23 14.96
CA GLY A 61 3.88 -0.29 15.96
C GLY A 61 3.59 -0.73 17.39
N GLY A 62 2.89 0.10 18.15
CA GLY A 62 2.50 -0.22 19.53
C GLY A 62 1.36 -1.24 19.67
N GLY A 63 0.79 -1.76 18.59
CA GLY A 63 -0.24 -2.81 18.60
C GLY A 63 -1.65 -2.31 18.94
N MET A 64 -1.92 -1.03 18.76
CA MET A 64 -3.24 -0.47 19.06
C MET A 64 -4.28 -0.96 18.05
N LEU A 65 -3.93 -0.97 16.77
CA LEU A 65 -4.79 -1.47 15.70
C LEU A 65 -4.84 -3.01 15.75
N THR A 66 -3.69 -3.69 15.97
CA THR A 66 -3.57 -5.14 16.17
C THR A 66 -4.58 -5.65 17.20
N ARG A 67 -4.71 -4.95 18.34
CA ARG A 67 -5.65 -5.34 19.41
C ARG A 67 -7.10 -5.35 18.94
N GLN A 68 -7.51 -4.37 18.13
CA GLN A 68 -8.88 -4.31 17.62
C GLN A 68 -9.09 -5.37 16.54
N LEU A 69 -8.12 -5.56 15.66
CA LEU A 69 -8.14 -6.59 14.62
C LEU A 69 -8.22 -8.00 15.24
N ALA A 70 -7.43 -8.28 16.28
CA ALA A 70 -7.46 -9.58 16.97
C ALA A 70 -8.83 -9.95 17.59
N ARG A 71 -9.67 -8.94 17.90
CA ARG A 71 -11.04 -9.17 18.42
C ARG A 71 -12.05 -9.42 17.31
N THR A 72 -11.74 -9.04 16.07
CA THR A 72 -12.67 -8.99 14.95
C THR A 72 -12.36 -10.02 13.88
N ALA A 73 -11.07 -10.20 13.54
CA ALA A 73 -10.59 -11.09 12.48
C ALA A 73 -10.42 -12.53 12.96
N GLU A 74 -10.42 -13.48 12.03
CA GLU A 74 -10.02 -14.86 12.29
C GLU A 74 -8.55 -14.93 12.67
N ARG A 75 -7.68 -14.38 11.84
CA ARG A 75 -6.23 -14.36 12.03
C ARG A 75 -5.64 -12.98 11.69
N VAL A 76 -4.63 -12.57 12.44
CA VAL A 76 -3.91 -11.30 12.23
C VAL A 76 -2.42 -11.59 12.07
N VAL A 77 -1.85 -11.18 10.95
CA VAL A 77 -0.40 -11.12 10.73
C VAL A 77 0.03 -9.68 10.95
N ALA A 78 0.59 -9.40 12.11
CA ALA A 78 1.06 -8.06 12.51
C ALA A 78 2.52 -7.88 12.05
N VAL A 79 2.70 -7.11 10.97
CA VAL A 79 4.01 -6.84 10.36
C VAL A 79 4.58 -5.54 10.87
N GLU A 80 5.81 -5.60 11.41
CA GLU A 80 6.52 -4.43 11.91
C GLU A 80 8.02 -4.54 11.55
N TYR A 81 8.63 -3.42 11.21
CA TYR A 81 10.03 -3.37 10.81
C TYR A 81 10.98 -3.15 12.01
N ASP A 82 10.60 -2.28 12.96
CA ASP A 82 11.44 -1.93 14.10
C ASP A 82 11.49 -3.06 15.14
N PRO A 83 12.66 -3.68 15.40
CA PRO A 83 12.81 -4.77 16.35
C PRO A 83 12.38 -4.40 17.78
N PHE A 84 12.42 -3.12 18.16
CA PHE A 84 11.92 -2.66 19.45
C PHE A 84 10.39 -2.88 19.56
N TRP A 85 9.64 -2.48 18.53
CA TRP A 85 8.19 -2.68 18.51
C TRP A 85 7.82 -4.14 18.32
N VAL A 86 8.56 -4.89 17.51
CA VAL A 86 8.38 -6.35 17.34
C VAL A 86 8.48 -7.07 18.68
N GLY A 87 9.50 -6.77 19.51
CA GLY A 87 9.65 -7.35 20.83
C GLY A 87 8.43 -7.08 21.73
N ARG A 88 7.95 -5.83 21.73
CA ARG A 88 6.77 -5.44 22.49
C ARG A 88 5.46 -6.05 22.00
N LEU A 89 5.30 -6.20 20.69
CA LEU A 89 4.14 -6.87 20.12
C LEU A 89 4.12 -8.35 20.51
N ARG A 90 5.25 -9.04 20.41
CA ARG A 90 5.36 -10.46 20.80
C ARG A 90 5.04 -10.68 22.28
N GLU A 91 5.55 -9.81 23.17
CA GLU A 91 5.20 -9.84 24.59
C GLU A 91 3.70 -9.59 24.82
N ARG A 92 3.15 -8.53 24.20
CA ARG A 92 1.75 -8.13 24.37
C ARG A 92 0.74 -9.15 23.87
N PHE A 93 1.04 -9.81 22.76
CA PHE A 93 0.12 -10.75 22.10
C PHE A 93 0.52 -12.21 22.28
N SER A 94 1.44 -12.53 23.22
CA SER A 94 1.91 -13.90 23.50
C SER A 94 0.78 -14.87 23.83
N ALA A 95 -0.28 -14.41 24.50
CA ALA A 95 -1.46 -15.19 24.85
C ALA A 95 -2.60 -15.14 23.80
N CYS A 96 -2.43 -14.38 22.71
CA CYS A 96 -3.43 -14.25 21.67
C CYS A 96 -3.18 -15.29 20.58
N GLY A 97 -3.95 -16.39 20.57
CA GLY A 97 -3.75 -17.51 19.63
C GLY A 97 -3.98 -17.18 18.16
N ASN A 98 -4.60 -16.03 17.85
CA ASN A 98 -4.89 -15.60 16.49
C ASN A 98 -4.01 -14.45 15.98
N VAL A 99 -2.93 -14.06 16.69
CA VAL A 99 -2.00 -13.00 16.28
C VAL A 99 -0.61 -13.57 16.04
N LEU A 100 -0.11 -13.43 14.81
CA LEU A 100 1.26 -13.73 14.42
C LEU A 100 2.05 -12.43 14.22
N VAL A 101 3.13 -12.22 14.97
CA VAL A 101 4.00 -11.05 14.84
C VAL A 101 5.19 -11.37 13.94
N VAL A 102 5.28 -10.67 12.81
CA VAL A 102 6.32 -10.84 11.79
C VAL A 102 7.21 -9.59 11.75
N GLN A 103 8.53 -9.80 11.88
CA GLN A 103 9.49 -8.73 11.63
C GLN A 103 9.86 -8.70 10.16
N ALA A 104 9.37 -7.68 9.42
CA ALA A 104 9.66 -7.56 8.00
C ALA A 104 9.57 -6.09 7.51
N ASP A 105 10.27 -5.82 6.42
CA ASP A 105 10.06 -4.62 5.63
C ASP A 105 8.82 -4.81 4.73
N ALA A 106 7.82 -3.97 4.90
CA ALA A 106 6.57 -4.03 4.12
C ALA A 106 6.78 -4.04 2.60
N ARG A 107 7.87 -3.44 2.11
CA ARG A 107 8.22 -3.41 0.68
C ARG A 107 8.68 -4.77 0.15
N LYS A 108 9.14 -5.65 1.03
CA LYS A 108 9.69 -6.98 0.72
C LYS A 108 8.84 -8.11 1.32
N LEU A 109 7.69 -7.77 1.92
CA LEU A 109 6.82 -8.72 2.57
C LEU A 109 6.33 -9.77 1.56
N GLU A 110 6.48 -11.04 1.88
CA GLU A 110 5.80 -12.12 1.18
C GLU A 110 4.31 -12.06 1.55
N LEU A 111 3.47 -11.92 0.52
CA LEU A 111 2.02 -11.84 0.71
C LEU A 111 1.44 -13.24 0.87
N PRO A 112 0.38 -13.42 1.66
CA PRO A 112 -0.32 -14.70 1.75
C PRO A 112 -0.81 -15.21 0.39
N GLU A 113 -0.78 -16.52 0.19
CA GLU A 113 -1.35 -17.19 -0.99
C GLU A 113 -2.86 -17.41 -0.88
N GLU A 114 -3.39 -17.40 0.34
CA GLU A 114 -4.82 -17.45 0.63
C GLU A 114 -5.45 -16.05 0.66
N PRO A 115 -6.78 -15.93 0.49
CA PRO A 115 -7.46 -14.62 0.52
C PRO A 115 -7.16 -13.85 1.80
N PHE A 116 -6.76 -12.57 1.66
CA PHE A 116 -6.43 -11.72 2.79
C PHE A 116 -6.84 -10.26 2.58
N VAL A 117 -6.99 -9.56 3.70
CA VAL A 117 -7.27 -8.11 3.77
C VAL A 117 -6.07 -7.42 4.38
N VAL A 118 -5.71 -6.24 3.85
CA VAL A 118 -4.69 -5.39 4.46
C VAL A 118 -5.34 -4.24 5.22
N VAL A 119 -4.92 -4.03 6.47
CA VAL A 119 -5.25 -2.82 7.23
C VAL A 119 -3.93 -2.19 7.69
N ALA A 120 -3.73 -0.89 7.42
CA ALA A 120 -2.44 -0.26 7.71
C ALA A 120 -2.57 1.19 8.13
N ASN A 121 -1.81 1.56 9.17
CA ASN A 121 -1.54 2.93 9.57
C ASN A 121 -0.03 3.17 9.49
N ILE A 122 0.46 3.41 8.28
CA ILE A 122 1.89 3.57 7.97
C ILE A 122 2.29 5.04 7.83
N PRO A 123 3.59 5.35 7.93
CA PRO A 123 4.10 6.67 7.58
C PRO A 123 3.67 7.07 6.16
N PHE A 124 3.20 8.30 5.99
CA PHE A 124 2.62 8.76 4.71
C PHE A 124 3.60 8.68 3.52
N HIS A 125 4.89 8.82 3.76
CA HIS A 125 5.90 8.68 2.71
C HIS A 125 6.00 7.25 2.14
N SER A 126 5.60 6.25 2.90
CA SER A 126 5.62 4.84 2.49
C SER A 126 4.41 4.40 1.66
N THR A 127 3.38 5.26 1.56
CA THR A 127 2.10 4.91 0.89
C THR A 127 2.30 4.42 -0.55
N THR A 128 3.10 5.13 -1.34
CA THR A 128 3.29 4.79 -2.76
C THR A 128 3.97 3.43 -2.95
N SER A 129 5.04 3.15 -2.20
CA SER A 129 5.76 1.87 -2.29
C SER A 129 4.90 0.70 -1.83
N LEU A 130 4.08 0.91 -0.79
CA LEU A 130 3.14 -0.11 -0.34
C LEU A 130 2.05 -0.38 -1.38
N LEU A 131 1.48 0.65 -2.00
CA LEU A 131 0.50 0.46 -3.08
C LEU A 131 1.09 -0.35 -4.24
N HIS A 132 2.32 -0.06 -4.66
CA HIS A 132 3.00 -0.87 -5.67
C HIS A 132 3.15 -2.33 -5.22
N ARG A 133 3.60 -2.57 -3.97
CA ARG A 133 3.75 -3.94 -3.46
C ARG A 133 2.45 -4.74 -3.45
N LEU A 134 1.33 -4.08 -3.11
CA LEU A 134 0.03 -4.73 -2.98
C LEU A 134 -0.72 -4.87 -4.31
N LEU A 135 -0.60 -3.88 -5.23
CA LEU A 135 -1.52 -3.75 -6.36
C LEU A 135 -0.87 -4.01 -7.73
N ASP A 136 0.48 -4.10 -7.83
CA ASP A 136 1.13 -4.30 -9.12
C ASP A 136 0.94 -5.71 -9.67
N ASP A 137 0.76 -6.70 -8.79
CA ASP A 137 0.40 -8.04 -9.20
C ASP A 137 -1.09 -8.30 -8.92
N PRO A 138 -1.97 -8.23 -9.91
CA PRO A 138 -3.40 -8.48 -9.71
C PRO A 138 -3.75 -9.96 -9.49
N THR A 139 -2.78 -10.88 -9.65
CA THR A 139 -2.99 -12.31 -9.41
C THR A 139 -2.88 -12.68 -7.93
N ASN A 140 -2.30 -11.83 -7.10
CA ASN A 140 -2.18 -12.07 -5.66
C ASN A 140 -3.56 -12.25 -5.00
N ALA A 141 -3.58 -12.87 -3.82
CA ALA A 141 -4.81 -13.20 -3.11
C ALA A 141 -5.44 -12.03 -2.32
N LEU A 142 -4.91 -10.79 -2.46
CA LEU A 142 -5.45 -9.59 -1.81
C LEU A 142 -6.92 -9.36 -2.20
N GLN A 143 -7.81 -9.27 -1.19
CA GLN A 143 -9.21 -8.94 -1.39
C GLN A 143 -9.46 -7.44 -1.29
N SER A 144 -8.87 -6.79 -0.28
CA SER A 144 -8.93 -5.34 -0.13
C SER A 144 -7.76 -4.82 0.70
N ALA A 145 -7.39 -3.56 0.46
CA ALA A 145 -6.43 -2.82 1.26
C ALA A 145 -7.08 -1.55 1.83
N HIS A 146 -6.99 -1.39 3.13
CA HIS A 146 -7.53 -0.27 3.92
C HIS A 146 -6.34 0.49 4.53
N LEU A 147 -5.94 1.59 3.90
CA LEU A 147 -4.72 2.30 4.24
C LEU A 147 -5.03 3.71 4.77
N MET A 148 -4.56 4.03 5.98
CA MET A 148 -4.55 5.40 6.46
C MET A 148 -3.51 6.20 5.69
N VAL A 149 -3.96 7.13 4.86
CA VAL A 149 -3.13 7.98 4.01
C VAL A 149 -3.51 9.46 4.20
N GLN A 150 -2.70 10.36 3.66
CA GLN A 150 -3.10 11.77 3.59
C GLN A 150 -4.43 11.90 2.86
N LYS A 151 -5.36 12.72 3.37
CA LYS A 151 -6.70 12.91 2.81
C LYS A 151 -6.68 13.21 1.30
N GLN A 152 -5.75 14.06 0.86
CA GLN A 152 -5.62 14.40 -0.55
C GLN A 152 -5.23 13.19 -1.42
N VAL A 153 -4.42 12.27 -0.89
CA VAL A 153 -4.04 11.02 -1.59
C VAL A 153 -5.24 10.13 -1.78
N ALA A 154 -6.03 9.90 -0.71
CA ALA A 154 -7.26 9.11 -0.79
C ALA A 154 -8.24 9.69 -1.83
N LEU A 155 -8.51 10.99 -1.75
CA LEU A 155 -9.41 11.69 -2.68
C LEU A 155 -8.91 11.63 -4.14
N LYS A 156 -7.60 11.73 -4.35
CA LYS A 156 -7.00 11.65 -5.69
C LYS A 156 -7.24 10.28 -6.34
N HIS A 157 -7.11 9.19 -5.58
CA HIS A 157 -7.36 7.84 -6.10
C HIS A 157 -8.86 7.53 -6.25
N ALA A 158 -9.72 8.09 -5.40
CA ALA A 158 -11.16 7.87 -5.42
C ALA A 158 -11.90 8.72 -6.48
N ARG A 159 -11.27 9.71 -7.10
CA ARG A 159 -11.90 10.58 -8.13
C ARG A 159 -12.30 9.78 -9.36
N LYS A 160 -13.52 10.05 -9.85
CA LYS A 160 -14.06 9.44 -11.07
C LYS A 160 -13.81 10.30 -12.33
N GLU A 161 -13.76 11.64 -12.16
CA GLU A 161 -13.72 12.60 -13.26
C GLU A 161 -12.32 12.79 -13.87
N ARG A 162 -11.28 12.55 -13.07
CA ARG A 162 -9.89 12.65 -13.52
C ARG A 162 -9.06 11.53 -12.91
N THR A 163 -8.59 10.65 -13.76
CA THR A 163 -7.69 9.58 -13.33
C THR A 163 -6.22 10.01 -13.42
N THR A 164 -5.36 9.32 -12.70
CA THR A 164 -3.90 9.49 -12.80
C THR A 164 -3.29 8.23 -13.39
N LEU A 165 -2.07 8.34 -13.95
CA LEU A 165 -1.34 7.18 -14.43
C LEU A 165 -1.34 6.03 -13.39
N LYS A 166 -1.00 6.34 -12.13
CA LYS A 166 -0.95 5.33 -11.05
C LYS A 166 -2.32 4.72 -10.76
N THR A 167 -3.35 5.54 -10.57
CA THR A 167 -4.70 5.05 -10.31
C THR A 167 -5.18 4.15 -11.44
N LEU A 168 -5.02 4.61 -12.68
CA LEU A 168 -5.46 3.87 -13.86
C LEU A 168 -4.68 2.56 -14.03
N SER A 169 -3.39 2.54 -13.67
CA SER A 169 -2.56 1.32 -13.74
C SER A 169 -3.08 0.17 -12.86
N TRP A 170 -3.92 0.46 -11.87
CA TRP A 170 -4.52 -0.54 -10.99
C TRP A 170 -6.04 -0.68 -11.14
N SER A 171 -6.71 0.34 -11.69
CA SER A 171 -8.18 0.41 -11.76
C SER A 171 -8.89 -0.74 -12.50
N PRO A 172 -8.31 -1.44 -13.48
CA PRO A 172 -8.94 -2.62 -14.05
C PRO A 172 -9.17 -3.76 -13.05
N TRP A 173 -8.35 -3.84 -12.00
CA TRP A 173 -8.40 -4.93 -11.01
C TRP A 173 -8.88 -4.47 -9.64
N TYR A 174 -8.83 -3.17 -9.34
CA TYR A 174 -9.21 -2.62 -8.04
C TYR A 174 -10.13 -1.41 -8.19
N ARG A 175 -11.09 -1.28 -7.26
CA ARG A 175 -11.91 -0.08 -7.09
C ARG A 175 -11.33 0.73 -5.94
N PHE A 176 -11.20 2.03 -6.14
CA PHE A 176 -10.72 2.94 -5.10
C PHE A 176 -11.86 3.73 -4.50
N ALA A 177 -11.84 3.89 -3.18
CA ALA A 177 -12.77 4.74 -2.44
C ALA A 177 -12.03 5.50 -1.34
N ALA A 178 -12.55 6.67 -0.98
CA ALA A 178 -12.17 7.41 0.21
C ALA A 178 -13.25 7.15 1.28
N GLY A 179 -12.83 6.56 2.40
CA GLY A 179 -13.70 6.17 3.50
C GLY A 179 -13.58 7.11 4.71
N LEU A 180 -13.34 6.54 5.89
CA LEU A 180 -13.27 7.24 7.17
C LEU A 180 -12.25 8.39 7.13
N HIS A 181 -12.71 9.60 7.42
CA HIS A 181 -11.87 10.77 7.63
C HIS A 181 -11.44 10.85 9.10
N LEU A 182 -10.15 11.09 9.33
CA LEU A 182 -9.58 11.35 10.66
C LEU A 182 -8.82 12.68 10.63
N PRO A 183 -9.14 13.59 11.57
CA PRO A 183 -8.39 14.83 11.73
C PRO A 183 -6.97 14.56 12.22
N ALA A 184 -6.05 15.48 11.96
CA ALA A 184 -4.65 15.35 12.33
C ALA A 184 -4.41 15.13 13.84
N ASP A 185 -5.32 15.61 14.69
CA ASP A 185 -5.25 15.45 16.14
C ASP A 185 -5.60 14.04 16.63
N ALA A 186 -6.11 13.16 15.78
CA ALA A 186 -6.27 11.73 16.07
C ALA A 186 -4.94 10.96 16.18
N PHE A 187 -3.82 11.61 15.88
CA PHE A 187 -2.49 11.02 15.84
C PHE A 187 -1.50 11.67 16.78
N HIS A 188 -0.47 10.91 17.19
CA HIS A 188 0.68 11.41 17.94
C HIS A 188 2.00 10.81 17.41
N PRO A 189 3.00 11.62 16.99
CA PRO A 189 2.92 13.08 16.83
C PRO A 189 1.82 13.49 15.84
N ARG A 190 1.30 14.72 16.01
CA ARG A 190 0.27 15.25 15.12
C ARG A 190 0.89 15.49 13.73
N PRO A 191 0.36 14.89 12.63
CA PRO A 191 0.81 15.20 11.27
C PRO A 191 0.37 16.61 10.85
N GLY A 192 1.00 17.15 9.81
CA GLY A 192 0.64 18.45 9.26
C GLY A 192 -0.68 18.50 8.48
N VAL A 193 -1.30 17.35 8.20
CA VAL A 193 -2.51 17.22 7.39
C VAL A 193 -3.42 16.12 7.94
N ASP A 194 -4.71 16.21 7.62
CA ASP A 194 -5.69 15.19 7.95
C ASP A 194 -5.43 13.89 7.16
N ALA A 195 -5.86 12.78 7.76
CA ALA A 195 -5.81 11.46 7.16
C ALA A 195 -7.20 10.99 6.69
N CYS A 196 -7.19 10.03 5.77
CA CYS A 196 -8.39 9.36 5.30
C CYS A 196 -8.09 7.88 5.06
N LEU A 197 -9.02 7.01 5.40
CA LEU A 197 -8.95 5.60 5.09
C LEU A 197 -9.20 5.41 3.59
N MET A 198 -8.14 5.21 2.83
CA MET A 198 -8.24 4.84 1.43
C MET A 198 -8.50 3.35 1.30
N VAL A 199 -9.49 3.00 0.51
CA VAL A 199 -9.85 1.60 0.22
C VAL A 199 -9.48 1.28 -1.21
N ALA A 200 -8.74 0.19 -1.41
CA ALA A 200 -8.53 -0.45 -2.70
C ALA A 200 -9.13 -1.86 -2.63
N ALA A 201 -10.33 -2.05 -3.18
CA ALA A 201 -11.04 -3.33 -3.16
C ALA A 201 -10.88 -4.05 -4.50
N LYS A 202 -10.54 -5.34 -4.47
CA LYS A 202 -10.41 -6.18 -5.67
C LYS A 202 -11.73 -6.24 -6.41
N ARG A 203 -11.69 -6.18 -7.74
CA ARG A 203 -12.87 -6.35 -8.58
C ARG A 203 -13.16 -7.84 -8.77
N GLY A 204 -14.41 -8.16 -8.84
CA GLY A 204 -14.89 -9.46 -9.31
C GLY A 204 -16.05 -9.24 -10.28
N PRO A 205 -15.91 -9.52 -11.57
CA PRO A 205 -14.70 -9.89 -12.32
C PRO A 205 -13.76 -8.68 -12.60
N PRO A 206 -12.49 -8.93 -12.98
CA PRO A 206 -11.58 -7.87 -13.44
C PRO A 206 -12.02 -7.33 -14.81
N LEU A 207 -11.67 -6.06 -15.11
CA LEU A 207 -11.99 -5.45 -16.40
C LEU A 207 -10.95 -5.78 -17.49
N VAL A 208 -9.78 -6.25 -17.10
CA VAL A 208 -8.72 -6.74 -17.98
C VAL A 208 -8.16 -8.01 -17.36
N GLU A 209 -7.95 -9.05 -18.16
CA GLU A 209 -7.34 -10.28 -17.70
C GLU A 209 -6.02 -10.02 -16.98
N PRO A 210 -5.76 -10.59 -15.80
CA PRO A 210 -4.53 -10.37 -15.03
C PRO A 210 -3.25 -10.63 -15.82
N ALA A 211 -3.23 -11.61 -16.72
CA ALA A 211 -2.12 -11.92 -17.60
C ALA A 211 -1.72 -10.73 -18.51
N ASN A 212 -2.68 -9.88 -18.83
CA ASN A 212 -2.48 -8.69 -19.68
C ASN A 212 -2.09 -7.43 -18.90
N SER A 213 -1.88 -7.53 -17.57
CA SER A 213 -1.64 -6.37 -16.71
C SER A 213 -0.43 -5.52 -17.15
N ARG A 214 0.66 -6.15 -17.54
CA ARG A 214 1.85 -5.44 -18.02
C ARG A 214 1.60 -4.70 -19.33
N LEU A 215 0.87 -5.32 -20.25
CA LEU A 215 0.54 -4.71 -21.54
C LEU A 215 -0.43 -3.53 -21.38
N PHE A 216 -1.47 -3.69 -20.54
CA PHE A 216 -2.38 -2.60 -20.23
C PHE A 216 -1.63 -1.39 -19.65
N ARG A 217 -0.75 -1.62 -18.67
CA ARG A 217 0.07 -0.55 -18.09
C ARG A 217 1.01 0.11 -19.08
N ALA A 218 1.55 -0.65 -20.03
CA ALA A 218 2.39 -0.10 -21.09
C ALA A 218 1.59 0.85 -21.99
N LEU A 219 0.35 0.48 -22.38
CA LEU A 219 -0.55 1.33 -23.15
C LEU A 219 -0.87 2.64 -22.40
N VAL A 220 -1.25 2.53 -21.14
CA VAL A 220 -1.58 3.68 -20.31
C VAL A 220 -0.35 4.58 -20.12
N ARG A 221 0.81 4.03 -19.86
CA ARG A 221 2.07 4.78 -19.73
C ARG A 221 2.38 5.57 -20.99
N GLN A 222 2.35 4.91 -22.17
CA GLN A 222 2.56 5.58 -23.46
C GLN A 222 1.67 6.82 -23.61
N ALA A 223 0.40 6.70 -23.23
CA ALA A 223 -0.54 7.82 -23.34
C ALA A 223 -0.22 8.98 -22.37
N PHE A 224 0.22 8.68 -21.15
CA PHE A 224 0.53 9.71 -20.15
C PHE A 224 1.92 10.36 -20.29
N GLU A 225 2.85 9.73 -21.03
CA GLU A 225 4.17 10.32 -21.34
C GLU A 225 4.08 11.49 -22.29
N GLY A 226 3.06 11.55 -23.15
CA GLY A 226 2.80 12.65 -24.07
C GLY A 226 2.17 13.86 -23.40
N ARG A 227 2.90 14.53 -22.53
CA ARG A 227 2.44 15.66 -21.71
C ARG A 227 1.68 16.72 -22.54
N GLY A 228 0.46 17.07 -22.07
CA GLY A 228 -0.35 18.15 -22.67
C GLY A 228 -0.93 17.85 -24.04
N SER A 229 -0.92 16.59 -24.49
CA SER A 229 -1.45 16.18 -25.80
C SER A 229 -2.66 15.28 -25.64
N GLY A 230 -3.63 15.41 -26.56
CA GLY A 230 -4.80 14.54 -26.63
C GLY A 230 -4.45 13.12 -27.12
N LEU A 231 -5.38 12.18 -26.94
CA LEU A 231 -5.23 10.76 -27.27
C LEU A 231 -4.82 10.54 -28.72
N SER A 232 -5.40 11.30 -29.68
CA SER A 232 -5.09 11.21 -31.11
C SER A 232 -3.60 11.39 -31.45
N ARG A 233 -2.89 12.15 -30.61
CA ARG A 233 -1.44 12.35 -30.76
C ARG A 233 -0.63 11.30 -30.03
N VAL A 234 -0.95 11.03 -28.75
CA VAL A 234 -0.13 10.17 -27.88
C VAL A 234 -0.27 8.68 -28.22
N LEU A 235 -1.42 8.27 -28.75
CA LEU A 235 -1.67 6.90 -29.19
C LEU A 235 -1.40 6.64 -30.68
N ARG A 236 -0.92 7.65 -31.43
CA ARG A 236 -0.59 7.52 -32.85
C ARG A 236 0.37 6.36 -33.18
N PRO A 237 1.36 6.00 -32.35
CA PRO A 237 2.18 4.83 -32.63
C PRO A 237 1.38 3.53 -32.71
N THR A 238 0.33 3.40 -31.90
CA THR A 238 -0.50 2.20 -31.79
C THR A 238 -1.72 2.26 -32.73
N PHE A 239 -2.45 3.37 -32.79
CA PHE A 239 -3.72 3.51 -33.52
C PHE A 239 -3.60 4.49 -34.69
N THR A 240 -4.34 4.24 -35.76
CA THR A 240 -4.60 5.24 -36.78
C THR A 240 -5.63 6.28 -36.28
N ARG A 241 -5.66 7.46 -36.90
CA ARG A 241 -6.66 8.47 -36.57
C ARG A 241 -8.10 7.98 -36.78
N ALA A 242 -8.35 7.22 -37.82
CA ALA A 242 -9.67 6.65 -38.12
C ALA A 242 -10.11 5.66 -37.05
N GLN A 243 -9.23 4.74 -36.65
CA GLN A 243 -9.48 3.78 -35.58
C GLN A 243 -9.81 4.46 -34.27
N LEU A 244 -9.02 5.47 -33.89
CA LEU A 244 -9.25 6.17 -32.61
C LEU A 244 -10.52 7.01 -32.62
N ARG A 245 -10.88 7.65 -33.74
CA ARG A 245 -12.16 8.38 -33.88
C ARG A 245 -13.36 7.44 -33.76
N ARG A 246 -13.31 6.27 -34.40
CA ARG A 246 -14.36 5.26 -34.28
C ARG A 246 -14.52 4.79 -32.84
N LEU A 247 -13.42 4.39 -32.19
CA LEU A 247 -13.40 4.03 -30.77
C LEU A 247 -13.99 5.12 -29.88
N ALA A 248 -13.63 6.37 -30.13
CA ALA A 248 -14.10 7.52 -29.37
C ALA A 248 -15.64 7.68 -29.52
N SER A 249 -16.15 7.56 -30.74
CA SER A 249 -17.60 7.60 -31.01
C SER A 249 -18.34 6.44 -30.35
N ASP A 250 -17.79 5.23 -30.42
CA ASP A 250 -18.43 4.00 -29.89
C ASP A 250 -18.41 3.93 -28.34
N ASN A 251 -17.59 4.77 -27.67
CA ASN A 251 -17.40 4.74 -26.21
C ASN A 251 -17.56 6.10 -25.51
N ASP A 252 -18.25 7.04 -26.12
CA ASP A 252 -18.60 8.36 -25.55
C ASP A 252 -17.40 9.17 -25.02
N PHE A 253 -16.32 9.27 -25.82
CA PHE A 253 -15.23 10.18 -25.52
C PHE A 253 -14.75 10.91 -26.78
N SER A 254 -13.94 11.95 -26.62
CA SER A 254 -13.30 12.65 -27.75
C SER A 254 -11.91 12.06 -28.02
N ALA A 255 -11.57 11.82 -29.28
CA ALA A 255 -10.22 11.43 -29.69
C ALA A 255 -9.14 12.45 -29.29
N ASP A 256 -9.53 13.71 -29.03
CA ASP A 256 -8.66 14.79 -28.58
C ASP A 256 -8.69 15.00 -27.05
N SER A 257 -9.46 14.17 -26.31
CA SER A 257 -9.46 14.19 -24.85
C SER A 257 -8.08 13.91 -24.28
N TYR A 258 -7.78 14.52 -23.13
CA TYR A 258 -6.57 14.15 -22.38
C TYR A 258 -6.70 12.74 -21.78
N PRO A 259 -5.62 11.96 -21.69
CA PRO A 259 -5.63 10.63 -21.11
C PRO A 259 -6.25 10.57 -19.71
N SER A 260 -6.08 11.62 -18.91
CA SER A 260 -6.63 11.71 -17.55
C SER A 260 -8.15 11.93 -17.49
N ALA A 261 -8.78 12.32 -18.59
CA ALA A 261 -10.22 12.59 -18.64
C ALA A 261 -11.06 11.32 -18.88
N LEU A 262 -10.43 10.23 -19.35
CA LEU A 262 -11.13 8.98 -19.63
C LEU A 262 -11.37 8.16 -18.35
N THR A 263 -12.52 7.51 -18.30
CA THR A 263 -12.86 6.51 -17.28
C THR A 263 -12.07 5.22 -17.48
N VAL A 264 -12.02 4.37 -16.46
CA VAL A 264 -11.39 3.03 -16.59
C VAL A 264 -12.08 2.18 -17.67
N HIS A 265 -13.41 2.28 -17.82
CA HIS A 265 -14.15 1.51 -18.83
C HIS A 265 -13.79 1.95 -20.26
N GLN A 266 -13.64 3.25 -20.51
CA GLN A 266 -13.17 3.74 -21.81
C GLN A 266 -11.74 3.26 -22.10
N TRP A 267 -10.86 3.23 -21.09
CA TRP A 267 -9.52 2.67 -21.22
C TRP A 267 -9.51 1.18 -21.50
N THR A 268 -10.39 0.41 -20.87
CA THR A 268 -10.50 -1.03 -21.16
C THR A 268 -11.03 -1.28 -22.56
N SER A 269 -12.01 -0.49 -23.06
CA SER A 269 -12.45 -0.58 -24.47
C SER A 269 -11.32 -0.27 -25.47
N ILE A 270 -10.48 0.74 -25.17
CA ILE A 270 -9.29 1.03 -26.01
C ILE A 270 -8.31 -0.14 -25.99
N PHE A 271 -8.10 -0.74 -24.84
CA PHE A 271 -7.21 -1.90 -24.68
C PHE A 271 -7.74 -3.13 -25.40
N ASP A 272 -9.01 -3.46 -25.27
CA ASP A 272 -9.65 -4.59 -25.90
C ASP A 272 -9.61 -4.47 -27.44
N PHE A 273 -9.89 -3.29 -27.96
CA PHE A 273 -9.73 -3.01 -29.38
C PHE A 273 -8.26 -3.18 -29.83
N MET A 274 -7.29 -2.74 -29.03
CA MET A 274 -5.87 -2.94 -29.34
C MET A 274 -5.55 -4.43 -29.46
N VAL A 275 -5.94 -5.23 -28.50
CA VAL A 275 -5.61 -6.66 -28.44
C VAL A 275 -6.30 -7.45 -29.56
N THR A 276 -7.51 -7.05 -29.93
CA THR A 276 -8.31 -7.77 -30.95
C THR A 276 -8.04 -7.32 -32.39
N THR A 277 -7.64 -6.07 -32.60
CA THR A 277 -7.64 -5.47 -33.94
C THR A 277 -6.27 -4.97 -34.39
N ILE A 278 -5.41 -4.54 -33.47
CA ILE A 278 -4.14 -3.91 -33.85
C ILE A 278 -3.03 -4.97 -33.96
N PRO A 279 -2.23 -4.97 -35.06
CA PRO A 279 -1.07 -5.83 -35.18
C PRO A 279 -0.08 -5.65 -34.04
N ARG A 280 0.56 -6.75 -33.59
CA ARG A 280 1.42 -6.77 -32.40
C ARG A 280 2.68 -5.90 -32.52
N ASP A 281 3.18 -5.67 -33.72
CA ASP A 281 4.32 -4.78 -33.99
C ASP A 281 4.05 -3.32 -33.64
N ARG A 282 2.77 -2.93 -33.55
CA ARG A 282 2.32 -1.59 -33.13
C ARG A 282 1.97 -1.48 -31.66
N TRP A 283 2.05 -2.58 -30.89
CA TRP A 283 1.73 -2.54 -29.47
C TRP A 283 2.80 -1.79 -28.66
N PRO A 284 2.43 -1.17 -27.55
CA PRO A 284 3.39 -0.51 -26.66
C PRO A 284 4.43 -1.50 -26.15
N ARG A 285 5.67 -1.06 -26.06
CA ARG A 285 6.75 -1.90 -25.51
C ARG A 285 6.52 -2.11 -24.02
N VAL A 286 6.47 -3.36 -23.59
CA VAL A 286 6.43 -3.73 -22.18
C VAL A 286 7.86 -3.63 -21.64
N SER A 287 8.15 -2.59 -20.85
CA SER A 287 9.44 -2.50 -20.15
C SER A 287 9.54 -3.59 -19.09
N ARG A 288 10.71 -4.22 -18.98
CA ARG A 288 11.03 -5.05 -17.81
C ARG A 288 11.14 -4.11 -16.60
N PHE A 289 10.36 -4.36 -15.54
CA PHE A 289 10.52 -3.70 -14.25
C PHE A 289 11.62 -4.37 -13.46
#